data_7d2cb24211bc27ff27a7e3017014e5c0
#
_entry.id   7d2cb24211bc27ff27a7e3017014e5c0
#
_cell.length_a   1.000
_cell.length_b   1.000
_cell.length_c   1.000
_cell.angle_alpha   90.00
_cell.angle_beta   90.00
_cell.angle_gamma   90.00
#
_symmetry.space_group_name_H-M   'P 1'
#
loop_
_entity.id
_entity.type
_entity.pdbx_description
1 polymer ?
#
loop_
_entity_poly.entity_id
_entity_poly.type
_entity_poly.pdbx_seq_one_letter_code
_entity_poly.pdbx_strand_id
1 'polypeptide(L)'
;VRLYHDGLIYRGDYIVNWCPRCHTAISDLEVEFEEEAGALWDIRYPYVDGTGEIVVATTRPETMLGDTAVAVNPKDKRYKDVIGKKVILPLVNREIPIIADDYVTMDFGSGAVKITPACDPADFEISKRHNLEIIKIMDGSAVINENGGRSAGQDRYVARDNVLKDLERGGYLVRKEPYTHNVGKCYRCKTDIEPFV
;
A
#
# COMPACT_ATOMS: atom_id res chain seq x y z
N VAL A 1 -28.44 -20.95 4.83
CA VAL A 1 -28.00 -22.19 5.52
C VAL A 1 -27.34 -23.13 4.51
N ARG A 2 -28.09 -23.60 3.44
CA ARG A 2 -27.55 -24.58 2.46
C ARG A 2 -26.24 -24.11 1.80
N LEU A 3 -26.19 -22.89 1.23
CA LEU A 3 -25.00 -22.33 0.59
C LEU A 3 -23.80 -22.22 1.54
N TYR A 4 -24.05 -21.98 2.82
CA TYR A 4 -23.00 -21.96 3.85
C TYR A 4 -22.46 -23.38 4.10
N HIS A 5 -23.34 -24.39 4.22
CA HIS A 5 -22.90 -25.78 4.38
C HIS A 5 -22.17 -26.33 3.14
N ASP A 6 -22.56 -25.86 1.95
CA ASP A 6 -21.92 -26.22 0.69
C ASP A 6 -20.57 -25.46 0.48
N GLY A 7 -20.14 -24.61 1.44
CA GLY A 7 -18.90 -23.84 1.37
C GLY A 7 -18.91 -22.67 0.38
N LEU A 8 -20.07 -22.34 -0.17
CA LEU A 8 -20.23 -21.25 -1.17
C LEU A 8 -20.37 -19.87 -0.52
N ILE A 9 -20.68 -19.82 0.76
CA ILE A 9 -20.74 -18.59 1.56
C ILE A 9 -19.93 -18.84 2.84
N TYR A 10 -19.06 -17.88 3.16
CA TYR A 10 -18.26 -17.90 4.37
C TYR A 10 -18.16 -16.50 4.97
N ARG A 11 -17.81 -16.41 6.24
CA ARG A 11 -17.48 -15.14 6.90
C ARG A 11 -15.97 -14.96 6.87
N GLY A 12 -15.52 -13.82 6.37
CA GLY A 12 -14.10 -13.48 6.29
C GLY A 12 -13.90 -11.99 6.10
N ASP A 13 -12.68 -11.54 6.27
CA ASP A 13 -12.28 -10.17 5.95
C ASP A 13 -12.23 -9.99 4.43
N TYR A 14 -12.72 -8.85 3.97
CA TYR A 14 -12.65 -8.43 2.59
C TYR A 14 -12.41 -6.92 2.50
N ILE A 15 -11.65 -6.49 1.50
CA ILE A 15 -11.39 -5.07 1.28
C ILE A 15 -12.60 -4.42 0.58
N VAL A 16 -13.03 -3.26 1.08
CA VAL A 16 -14.17 -2.51 0.55
C VAL A 16 -13.80 -1.03 0.40
N ASN A 17 -14.54 -0.31 -0.45
CA ASN A 17 -14.45 1.15 -0.47
C ASN A 17 -15.12 1.71 0.78
N TRP A 18 -14.39 2.47 1.57
CA TRP A 18 -14.84 3.06 2.81
C TRP A 18 -14.76 4.58 2.77
N CYS A 19 -15.82 5.27 3.20
CA CYS A 19 -15.80 6.70 3.37
C CYS A 19 -15.47 7.06 4.83
N PRO A 20 -14.27 7.64 5.12
CA PRO A 20 -13.86 7.93 6.49
C PRO A 20 -14.65 9.07 7.14
N ARG A 21 -15.35 9.90 6.35
CA ARG A 21 -16.23 10.96 6.86
C ARG A 21 -17.65 10.47 7.14
N CYS A 22 -18.20 9.65 6.25
CA CYS A 22 -19.56 9.11 6.42
C CYS A 22 -19.59 7.85 7.31
N HIS A 23 -18.43 7.26 7.60
CA HIS A 23 -18.27 6.02 8.35
C HIS A 23 -19.12 4.88 7.79
N THR A 24 -19.04 4.67 6.48
CA THR A 24 -19.79 3.65 5.77
C THR A 24 -19.02 3.09 4.59
N ALA A 25 -19.23 1.80 4.32
CA ALA A 25 -18.84 1.21 3.04
C ALA A 25 -19.70 1.80 1.92
N ILE A 26 -19.12 1.94 0.75
CA ILE A 26 -19.79 2.39 -0.47
C ILE A 26 -19.49 1.40 -1.60
N SER A 27 -20.46 1.21 -2.50
CA SER A 27 -20.28 0.33 -3.67
C SER A 27 -19.38 1.00 -4.72
N ASP A 28 -18.82 0.20 -5.62
CA ASP A 28 -17.98 0.72 -6.72
C ASP A 28 -18.74 1.73 -7.60
N LEU A 29 -20.06 1.57 -7.75
CA LEU A 29 -20.92 2.47 -8.52
C LEU A 29 -21.13 3.83 -7.84
N GLU A 30 -20.87 3.94 -6.54
CA GLU A 30 -21.01 5.16 -5.74
C GLU A 30 -19.67 5.89 -5.56
N VAL A 31 -18.60 5.38 -6.15
CA VAL A 31 -17.29 6.04 -6.19
C VAL A 31 -17.20 6.91 -7.43
N GLU A 32 -16.99 8.20 -7.23
CA GLU A 32 -16.70 9.14 -8.31
C GLU A 32 -15.19 9.36 -8.40
N PHE A 33 -14.61 9.22 -9.59
CA PHE A 33 -13.18 9.41 -9.77
C PHE A 33 -12.90 10.83 -10.29
N GLU A 34 -11.94 11.48 -9.64
CA GLU A 34 -11.45 12.81 -10.02
C GLU A 34 -9.94 12.74 -10.27
N GLU A 35 -9.48 13.38 -11.35
CA GLU A 35 -8.05 13.54 -11.59
C GLU A 35 -7.47 14.56 -10.62
N GLU A 36 -6.43 14.16 -9.89
CA GLU A 36 -5.69 15.03 -8.97
C GLU A 36 -4.21 15.10 -9.33
N ALA A 37 -3.68 16.31 -9.27
CA ALA A 37 -2.26 16.55 -9.35
C ALA A 37 -1.60 16.14 -8.04
N GLY A 38 -0.78 15.12 -8.09
CA GLY A 38 -0.03 14.59 -6.96
C GLY A 38 1.45 14.42 -7.30
N ALA A 39 2.06 13.44 -6.71
CA ALA A 39 3.41 13.06 -7.04
C ALA A 39 3.60 11.54 -6.94
N LEU A 40 4.60 11.04 -7.63
CA LEU A 40 5.16 9.71 -7.47
C LEU A 40 6.46 9.84 -6.70
N TRP A 41 6.58 9.13 -5.60
CA TRP A 41 7.78 9.14 -4.75
C TRP A 41 8.50 7.81 -4.87
N ASP A 42 9.80 7.88 -5.18
CA ASP A 42 10.69 6.74 -5.19
C ASP A 42 11.35 6.61 -3.81
N ILE A 43 11.18 5.46 -3.19
CA ILE A 43 11.63 5.18 -1.83
C ILE A 43 12.53 3.95 -1.85
N ARG A 44 13.72 4.04 -1.23
CA ARG A 44 14.64 2.91 -1.11
C ARG A 44 14.35 2.05 0.11
N TYR A 45 14.32 0.74 -0.10
CA TYR A 45 14.22 -0.27 0.94
C TYR A 45 15.52 -1.07 0.97
N PRO A 46 16.36 -0.91 2.01
CA PRO A 46 17.63 -1.63 2.11
C PRO A 46 17.42 -3.12 2.23
N TYR A 47 18.31 -3.93 1.62
CA TYR A 47 18.32 -5.37 1.86
C TYR A 47 18.80 -5.66 3.28
N VAL A 48 18.20 -6.69 3.92
CA VAL A 48 18.59 -7.13 5.27
C VAL A 48 20.04 -7.58 5.31
N ASP A 49 20.56 -8.16 4.23
CA ASP A 49 21.95 -8.62 4.12
C ASP A 49 22.97 -7.48 3.88
N GLY A 50 22.51 -6.23 3.79
CA GLY A 50 23.37 -5.06 3.56
C GLY A 50 24.01 -4.98 2.17
N THR A 51 23.62 -5.85 1.21
CA THR A 51 24.26 -5.90 -0.12
C THR A 51 23.74 -4.86 -1.10
N GLY A 52 22.77 -4.01 -0.68
CA GLY A 52 22.17 -2.97 -1.52
C GLY A 52 20.75 -2.64 -1.10
N GLU A 53 19.95 -2.25 -2.06
CA GLU A 53 18.58 -1.77 -1.85
C GLU A 53 17.69 -2.05 -3.05
N ILE A 54 16.37 -2.03 -2.85
CA ILE A 54 15.38 -1.95 -3.92
C ILE A 54 14.61 -0.63 -3.79
N VAL A 55 14.31 -0.01 -4.93
CA VAL A 55 13.53 1.24 -4.97
C VAL A 55 12.11 0.91 -5.37
N VAL A 56 11.14 1.37 -4.59
CA VAL A 56 9.70 1.27 -4.89
C VAL A 56 9.13 2.65 -5.21
N ALA A 57 8.15 2.72 -6.11
CA ALA A 57 7.46 3.94 -6.45
C ALA A 57 6.03 3.94 -5.89
N THR A 58 5.59 5.05 -5.28
CA THR A 58 4.25 5.16 -4.70
C THR A 58 3.68 6.57 -4.80
N THR A 59 2.36 6.67 -4.95
CA THR A 59 1.61 7.93 -4.81
C THR A 59 1.09 8.13 -3.39
N ARG A 60 1.23 7.11 -2.51
CA ARG A 60 0.67 7.09 -1.15
C ARG A 60 1.73 6.67 -0.12
N PRO A 61 2.74 7.53 0.16
CA PRO A 61 3.83 7.16 1.05
C PRO A 61 3.39 6.85 2.49
N GLU A 62 2.27 7.41 2.97
CA GLU A 62 1.73 7.09 4.30
C GLU A 62 1.34 5.62 4.46
N THR A 63 0.91 4.98 3.37
CA THR A 63 0.48 3.57 3.43
C THR A 63 1.64 2.59 3.56
N MET A 64 2.88 3.01 3.22
CA MET A 64 4.06 2.15 3.32
C MET A 64 4.26 1.55 4.72
N LEU A 65 3.79 2.25 5.76
CA LEU A 65 3.92 1.77 7.15
C LEU A 65 3.24 0.40 7.36
N GLY A 66 2.30 0.03 6.48
CA GLY A 66 1.60 -1.25 6.46
C GLY A 66 2.12 -2.26 5.43
N ASP A 67 3.25 -2.00 4.76
CA ASP A 67 3.77 -2.91 3.75
C ASP A 67 4.16 -4.26 4.35
N THR A 68 3.82 -5.32 3.62
CA THR A 68 4.10 -6.71 4.00
C THR A 68 4.95 -7.47 2.97
N ALA A 69 5.17 -6.88 1.80
CA ALA A 69 6.11 -7.37 0.80
C ALA A 69 6.51 -6.26 -0.18
N VAL A 70 7.54 -6.52 -0.97
CA VAL A 70 7.82 -5.85 -2.24
C VAL A 70 7.62 -6.86 -3.36
N ALA A 71 6.83 -6.54 -4.37
CA ALA A 71 6.61 -7.40 -5.52
C ALA A 71 7.40 -6.91 -6.74
N VAL A 72 7.92 -7.84 -7.52
CA VAL A 72 8.59 -7.61 -8.80
C VAL A 72 8.08 -8.59 -9.84
N ASN A 73 8.15 -8.24 -11.12
CA ASN A 73 7.74 -9.16 -12.17
C ASN A 73 8.80 -10.28 -12.32
N PRO A 74 8.43 -11.57 -12.34
CA PRO A 74 9.38 -12.69 -12.47
C PRO A 74 10.17 -12.69 -13.78
N LYS A 75 9.69 -11.97 -14.81
CA LYS A 75 10.35 -11.83 -16.12
C LYS A 75 11.33 -10.66 -16.15
N ASP A 76 11.31 -9.80 -15.11
CA ASP A 76 12.21 -8.65 -15.03
C ASP A 76 13.62 -9.07 -14.61
N LYS A 77 14.53 -9.01 -15.56
CA LYS A 77 15.94 -9.41 -15.36
C LYS A 77 16.66 -8.57 -14.29
N ARG A 78 16.20 -7.33 -14.02
CA ARG A 78 16.81 -6.44 -13.04
C ARG A 78 16.70 -7.01 -11.62
N TYR A 79 15.63 -7.76 -11.34
CA TYR A 79 15.28 -8.23 -10.01
C TYR A 79 15.41 -9.74 -9.81
N LYS A 80 15.85 -10.49 -10.83
CA LYS A 80 15.92 -11.95 -10.79
C LYS A 80 16.68 -12.49 -9.57
N ASP A 81 17.80 -11.84 -9.23
CA ASP A 81 18.70 -12.31 -8.17
C ASP A 81 18.30 -11.83 -6.76
N VAL A 82 17.24 -11.02 -6.65
CA VAL A 82 16.75 -10.49 -5.38
C VAL A 82 15.40 -11.06 -4.95
N ILE A 83 14.73 -11.80 -5.83
CA ILE A 83 13.51 -12.54 -5.48
C ILE A 83 13.81 -13.52 -4.35
N GLY A 84 13.01 -13.48 -3.28
CA GLY A 84 13.20 -14.29 -2.07
C GLY A 84 14.12 -13.65 -1.02
N LYS A 85 14.86 -12.57 -1.34
CA LYS A 85 15.54 -11.77 -0.32
C LYS A 85 14.52 -11.02 0.53
N LYS A 86 15.00 -10.45 1.64
CA LYS A 86 14.24 -9.56 2.51
C LYS A 86 14.79 -8.16 2.47
N VAL A 87 13.90 -7.19 2.67
CA VAL A 87 14.23 -5.78 2.85
C VAL A 87 13.78 -5.30 4.23
N ILE A 88 14.43 -4.25 4.70
CA ILE A 88 14.00 -3.52 5.91
C ILE A 88 13.06 -2.41 5.45
N LEU A 89 11.82 -2.46 5.90
CA LEU A 89 10.85 -1.39 5.68
C LEU A 89 11.27 -0.17 6.50
N PRO A 90 11.59 0.97 5.86
CA PRO A 90 12.00 2.18 6.57
C PRO A 90 10.97 2.66 7.58
N LEU A 91 11.39 3.40 8.58
CA LEU A 91 10.63 4.04 9.66
C LEU A 91 10.02 3.07 10.68
N VAL A 92 9.60 1.87 10.27
CA VAL A 92 9.02 0.84 11.16
C VAL A 92 9.96 -0.35 11.40
N ASN A 93 11.09 -0.43 10.69
CA ASN A 93 12.11 -1.47 10.83
C ASN A 93 11.59 -2.93 10.75
N ARG A 94 10.55 -3.14 9.93
CA ARG A 94 10.00 -4.48 9.69
C ARG A 94 10.75 -5.14 8.55
N GLU A 95 11.09 -6.41 8.70
CA GLU A 95 11.60 -7.22 7.59
C GLU A 95 10.43 -7.73 6.75
N ILE A 96 10.47 -7.45 5.45
CA ILE A 96 9.45 -7.91 4.48
C ILE A 96 10.13 -8.60 3.30
N PRO A 97 9.51 -9.64 2.70
CA PRO A 97 10.08 -10.37 1.57
C PRO A 97 9.95 -9.61 0.24
N ILE A 98 10.87 -9.93 -0.68
CA ILE A 98 10.70 -9.62 -2.11
C ILE A 98 10.06 -10.83 -2.77
N ILE A 99 8.88 -10.66 -3.35
CA ILE A 99 8.10 -11.70 -4.02
C ILE A 99 8.05 -11.49 -5.53
N ALA A 100 7.78 -12.56 -6.26
CA ALA A 100 7.55 -12.51 -7.70
C ALA A 100 6.06 -12.58 -8.00
N ASP A 101 5.50 -11.58 -8.70
CA ASP A 101 4.10 -11.59 -9.12
C ASP A 101 3.96 -10.99 -10.52
N ASP A 102 3.26 -11.70 -11.42
CA ASP A 102 3.03 -11.27 -12.82
C ASP A 102 2.16 -10.00 -12.92
N TYR A 103 1.47 -9.59 -11.85
CA TYR A 103 0.72 -8.34 -11.77
C TYR A 103 1.61 -7.10 -11.96
N VAL A 104 2.87 -7.18 -11.57
CA VAL A 104 3.78 -6.02 -11.60
C VAL A 104 4.15 -5.64 -13.04
N THR A 105 3.89 -4.39 -13.41
CA THR A 105 4.28 -3.82 -14.70
C THR A 105 5.75 -3.39 -14.65
N MET A 106 6.59 -3.97 -15.49
CA MET A 106 8.05 -3.75 -15.49
C MET A 106 8.47 -2.32 -15.84
N ASP A 107 7.68 -1.64 -16.67
CA ASP A 107 8.01 -0.31 -17.21
C ASP A 107 7.33 0.84 -16.45
N PHE A 108 6.65 0.56 -15.32
CA PHE A 108 6.05 1.58 -14.48
C PHE A 108 6.89 1.85 -13.24
N GLY A 109 7.22 3.13 -12.99
CA GLY A 109 8.06 3.54 -11.87
C GLY A 109 9.42 2.83 -11.90
N SER A 110 9.78 2.19 -10.80
CA SER A 110 11.00 1.38 -10.70
C SER A 110 10.84 -0.04 -11.26
N GLY A 111 9.62 -0.50 -11.52
CA GLY A 111 9.30 -1.91 -11.81
C GLY A 111 9.22 -2.78 -10.54
N ALA A 112 9.31 -2.18 -9.37
CA ALA A 112 9.08 -2.81 -8.08
C ALA A 112 7.94 -2.09 -7.35
N VAL A 113 7.00 -2.83 -6.79
CA VAL A 113 5.78 -2.33 -6.15
C VAL A 113 5.77 -2.74 -4.69
N LYS A 114 5.52 -1.79 -3.80
CA LYS A 114 5.24 -2.09 -2.39
C LYS A 114 3.87 -2.74 -2.26
N ILE A 115 3.70 -3.70 -1.39
CA ILE A 115 2.45 -4.43 -1.17
C ILE A 115 1.89 -4.08 0.20
N THR A 116 0.76 -3.36 0.19
CA THR A 116 0.02 -2.91 1.37
C THR A 116 -1.40 -3.45 1.35
N PRO A 117 -1.64 -4.71 1.73
CA PRO A 117 -2.91 -5.39 1.49
C PRO A 117 -4.13 -4.74 2.14
N ALA A 118 -3.93 -4.00 3.24
CA ALA A 118 -5.03 -3.31 3.93
C ALA A 118 -5.46 -1.99 3.27
N CYS A 119 -4.69 -1.48 2.27
CA CYS A 119 -4.87 -0.15 1.70
C CYS A 119 -5.03 -0.13 0.17
N ASP A 120 -4.97 -1.28 -0.48
CA ASP A 120 -5.10 -1.40 -1.93
C ASP A 120 -5.76 -2.74 -2.31
N PRO A 121 -6.83 -2.73 -3.16
CA PRO A 121 -7.51 -3.96 -3.56
C PRO A 121 -6.63 -4.94 -4.36
N ALA A 122 -5.72 -4.45 -5.20
CA ALA A 122 -4.81 -5.30 -5.95
C ALA A 122 -3.77 -5.94 -5.03
N ASP A 123 -3.23 -5.18 -4.08
CA ASP A 123 -2.31 -5.69 -3.06
C ASP A 123 -3.00 -6.72 -2.15
N PHE A 124 -4.29 -6.53 -1.86
CA PHE A 124 -5.10 -7.50 -1.12
C PHE A 124 -5.19 -8.84 -1.86
N GLU A 125 -5.41 -8.84 -3.17
CA GLU A 125 -5.44 -10.08 -3.97
C GLU A 125 -4.04 -10.70 -4.09
N ILE A 126 -2.98 -9.89 -4.20
CA ILE A 126 -1.59 -10.38 -4.16
C ILE A 126 -1.32 -11.06 -2.81
N SER A 127 -1.77 -10.45 -1.70
CA SER A 127 -1.56 -11.02 -0.37
C SER A 127 -2.17 -12.40 -0.20
N LYS A 128 -3.35 -12.66 -0.79
CA LYS A 128 -3.98 -13.99 -0.78
C LYS A 128 -3.14 -15.02 -1.54
N ARG A 129 -2.62 -14.65 -2.73
CA ARG A 129 -1.80 -15.55 -3.55
C ARG A 129 -0.50 -15.93 -2.87
N HIS A 130 0.08 -15.01 -2.11
CA HIS A 130 1.38 -15.17 -1.47
C HIS A 130 1.30 -15.43 0.04
N ASN A 131 0.08 -15.56 0.59
CA ASN A 131 -0.16 -15.76 2.03
C ASN A 131 0.55 -14.71 2.91
N LEU A 132 0.44 -13.42 2.49
CA LEU A 132 1.02 -12.30 3.23
C LEU A 132 0.11 -11.85 4.37
N GLU A 133 0.72 -11.30 5.39
CA GLU A 133 -0.02 -10.67 6.49
C GLU A 133 -0.76 -9.41 6.02
N ILE A 134 -1.95 -9.15 6.59
CA ILE A 134 -2.72 -7.93 6.35
C ILE A 134 -2.58 -7.03 7.56
N ILE A 135 -1.76 -5.97 7.43
CA ILE A 135 -1.51 -5.02 8.52
C ILE A 135 -2.34 -3.77 8.31
N LYS A 136 -3.36 -3.60 9.13
CA LYS A 136 -4.19 -2.38 9.14
C LYS A 136 -3.40 -1.26 9.82
N ILE A 137 -3.23 -0.13 9.14
CA ILE A 137 -2.50 1.05 9.66
C ILE A 137 -3.39 2.26 9.87
N MET A 138 -4.65 2.18 9.51
CA MET A 138 -5.64 3.26 9.68
C MET A 138 -6.89 2.70 10.36
N ASP A 139 -7.57 3.56 11.11
CA ASP A 139 -8.90 3.31 11.62
C ASP A 139 -9.98 3.74 10.62
N GLY A 140 -11.26 3.57 10.99
CA GLY A 140 -12.39 3.95 10.15
C GLY A 140 -12.54 5.47 9.88
N SER A 141 -11.77 6.31 10.55
CA SER A 141 -11.68 7.76 10.32
C SER A 141 -10.48 8.16 9.47
N ALA A 142 -9.74 7.18 8.93
CA ALA A 142 -8.47 7.35 8.22
C ALA A 142 -7.39 8.04 9.08
N VAL A 143 -7.42 7.79 10.38
CA VAL A 143 -6.36 8.15 11.33
C VAL A 143 -5.41 6.97 11.47
N ILE A 144 -4.11 7.24 11.41
CA ILE A 144 -3.08 6.22 11.57
C ILE A 144 -3.17 5.59 12.97
N ASN A 145 -3.23 4.27 13.03
CA ASN A 145 -3.25 3.52 14.29
C ASN A 145 -1.84 3.20 14.82
N GLU A 146 -1.74 2.42 15.89
CA GLU A 146 -0.47 2.04 16.54
C GLU A 146 0.53 1.32 15.63
N ASN A 147 0.05 0.61 14.59
CA ASN A 147 0.91 -0.06 13.61
C ASN A 147 1.71 0.92 12.73
N GLY A 148 1.27 2.17 12.65
CA GLY A 148 1.98 3.26 11.96
C GLY A 148 3.09 3.90 12.79
N GLY A 149 3.43 3.37 13.97
CA GLY A 149 4.55 3.80 14.80
C GLY A 149 4.46 5.27 15.19
N ARG A 150 5.46 6.09 14.81
CA ARG A 150 5.50 7.53 15.14
C ARG A 150 4.37 8.35 14.53
N SER A 151 3.72 7.84 13.50
CA SER A 151 2.59 8.50 12.83
C SER A 151 1.25 8.19 13.51
N ALA A 152 1.20 7.34 14.53
CA ALA A 152 -0.02 7.00 15.24
C ALA A 152 -0.77 8.23 15.77
N GLY A 153 -2.10 8.25 15.61
CA GLY A 153 -2.97 9.37 15.99
C GLY A 153 -3.02 10.51 14.98
N GLN A 154 -2.29 10.45 13.87
CA GLN A 154 -2.30 11.49 12.84
C GLN A 154 -3.34 11.17 11.75
N ASP A 155 -3.99 12.21 11.23
CA ASP A 155 -4.73 12.12 9.97
C ASP A 155 -3.81 11.65 8.84
N ARG A 156 -4.35 10.86 7.90
CA ARG A 156 -3.58 10.27 6.78
C ARG A 156 -2.74 11.26 5.99
N TYR A 157 -3.23 12.50 5.76
CA TYR A 157 -2.49 13.51 5.00
C TYR A 157 -1.38 14.14 5.83
N VAL A 158 -1.65 14.38 7.11
CA VAL A 158 -0.61 14.84 8.06
C VAL A 158 0.48 13.77 8.19
N ALA A 159 0.08 12.50 8.28
CA ALA A 159 1.01 11.38 8.31
C ALA A 159 1.85 11.31 7.03
N ARG A 160 1.24 11.50 5.83
CA ARG A 160 1.94 11.55 4.55
C ARG A 160 3.08 12.57 4.57
N ASP A 161 2.78 13.79 4.99
CA ASP A 161 3.79 14.86 5.06
C ASP A 161 4.92 14.54 6.04
N ASN A 162 4.59 13.95 7.19
CA ASN A 162 5.59 13.61 8.20
C ASN A 162 6.43 12.38 7.78
N VAL A 163 5.80 11.36 7.19
CA VAL A 163 6.50 10.21 6.60
C VAL A 163 7.50 10.67 5.54
N LEU A 164 7.11 11.56 4.65
CA LEU A 164 8.02 12.11 3.62
C LEU A 164 9.21 12.84 4.23
N LYS A 165 9.00 13.68 5.26
CA LYS A 165 10.09 14.35 5.98
C LYS A 165 11.03 13.36 6.67
N ASP A 166 10.49 12.32 7.27
CA ASP A 166 11.29 11.30 7.95
C ASP A 166 12.07 10.43 6.97
N LEU A 167 11.48 10.09 5.80
CA LEU A 167 12.18 9.40 4.71
C LEU A 167 13.32 10.25 4.15
N GLU A 168 13.10 11.55 3.96
CA GLU A 168 14.14 12.47 3.50
C GLU A 168 15.30 12.56 4.51
N ARG A 169 14.99 12.76 5.80
CA ARG A 169 16.01 12.78 6.87
C ARG A 169 16.79 11.48 6.99
N GLY A 170 16.12 10.35 6.79
CA GLY A 170 16.75 9.02 6.81
C GLY A 170 17.53 8.68 5.55
N GLY A 171 17.46 9.51 4.51
CA GLY A 171 18.09 9.25 3.21
C GLY A 171 17.39 8.17 2.39
N TYR A 172 16.14 7.86 2.72
CA TYR A 172 15.35 6.84 2.01
C TYR A 172 14.57 7.40 0.82
N LEU A 173 14.28 8.70 0.78
CA LEU A 173 13.62 9.34 -0.36
C LEU A 173 14.63 9.56 -1.48
N VAL A 174 14.39 8.92 -2.64
CA VAL A 174 15.28 8.95 -3.80
C VAL A 174 14.90 10.05 -4.76
N ARG A 175 13.59 10.13 -5.08
CA ARG A 175 13.09 11.04 -6.11
C ARG A 175 11.63 11.37 -5.84
N LYS A 176 11.22 12.55 -6.31
CA LYS A 176 9.81 12.99 -6.38
C LYS A 176 9.53 13.49 -7.78
N GLU A 177 8.50 12.97 -8.42
CA GLU A 177 8.05 13.41 -9.74
C GLU A 177 6.59 13.85 -9.68
N PRO A 178 6.21 14.94 -10.39
CA PRO A 178 4.80 15.27 -10.58
C PRO A 178 4.07 14.10 -11.25
N TYR A 179 2.94 13.71 -10.72
CA TYR A 179 2.15 12.61 -11.24
C TYR A 179 0.66 12.89 -11.04
N THR A 180 -0.12 12.82 -12.13
CA THR A 180 -1.58 12.96 -12.07
C THR A 180 -2.19 11.57 -12.01
N HIS A 181 -3.11 11.35 -11.08
CA HIS A 181 -3.78 10.08 -10.89
C HIS A 181 -5.24 10.28 -10.48
N ASN A 182 -6.04 9.25 -10.71
CA ASN A 182 -7.44 9.25 -10.32
C ASN A 182 -7.58 8.94 -8.83
N VAL A 183 -8.31 9.80 -8.11
CA VAL A 183 -8.66 9.62 -6.71
C VAL A 183 -10.15 9.34 -6.59
N GLY A 184 -10.51 8.26 -5.90
CA GLY A 184 -11.90 7.91 -5.64
C GLY A 184 -12.51 8.81 -4.58
N LYS A 185 -13.65 9.41 -4.88
CA LYS A 185 -14.41 10.28 -3.98
C LYS A 185 -15.73 9.63 -3.58
N CYS A 186 -16.14 9.88 -2.35
CA CYS A 186 -17.47 9.52 -1.88
C CYS A 186 -18.53 10.40 -2.59
N TYR A 187 -19.50 9.78 -3.26
CA TYR A 187 -20.54 10.52 -4.00
C TYR A 187 -21.36 11.50 -3.11
N ARG A 188 -21.48 11.21 -1.80
CA ARG A 188 -22.26 12.03 -0.85
C ARG A 188 -21.48 13.25 -0.34
N CYS A 189 -20.26 13.05 0.11
CA CYS A 189 -19.51 14.08 0.84
C CYS A 189 -18.23 14.54 0.15
N LYS A 190 -17.89 13.94 -1.01
CA LYS A 190 -16.70 14.25 -1.81
C LYS A 190 -15.35 14.03 -1.09
N THR A 191 -15.38 13.36 0.04
CA THR A 191 -14.14 12.97 0.74
C THR A 191 -13.50 11.81 -0.03
N ASP A 192 -12.17 11.79 -0.07
CA ASP A 192 -11.42 10.67 -0.63
C ASP A 192 -11.73 9.40 0.14
N ILE A 193 -12.10 8.36 -0.60
CA ILE A 193 -12.35 7.05 -0.02
C ILE A 193 -11.05 6.36 0.34
N GLU A 194 -11.14 5.40 1.27
CA GLU A 194 -10.06 4.49 1.60
C GLU A 194 -10.49 3.06 1.28
N PRO A 195 -9.64 2.27 0.58
CA PRO A 195 -9.77 0.82 0.65
C PRO A 195 -9.56 0.38 2.11
N PHE A 196 -10.49 -0.39 2.65
CA PHE A 196 -10.54 -0.73 4.07
C PHE A 196 -10.95 -2.19 4.29
N VAL A 197 -10.29 -2.90 5.19
CA VAL A 197 -10.51 -4.32 5.52
C VAL A 197 -11.21 -4.46 6.86
#